data_aafb8f59281c5945ec86b3e9553f2b29
#
_entry.id   aafb8f59281c5945ec86b3e9553f2b29
#
_cell.length_a   1.000
_cell.length_b   1.000
_cell.length_c   1.000
_cell.angle_alpha   90.00
_cell.angle_beta   90.00
_cell.angle_gamma   90.00
#
_symmetry.space_group_name_H-M   'P 1'
#
loop_
_entity.id
_entity.type
_entity.pdbx_description
1 polymer ?
#
loop_
_entity_poly.entity_id
_entity_poly.type
_entity_poly.pdbx_seq_one_letter_code
_entity_poly.pdbx_strand_id
1 'polypeptide(L)'
;MFIRAPNSGRKLLLTCIVAGVMIAILVSCLQFLVAWHKHEVKYDTLITDVQKYLDTYFADLKSTTDRLQPLTLDTCQQANPELTARAAFSMNVRTFVLVKDKKTFCSSATGEMDIPLNELIPALDINKNVDMAILPGTPMVPNKPAIVIWHRNPLLKNSGVFAALNLNLTPSLFYSSRQEDYDGVALIIGNTALSTFSSRLMNVNELTDMPVRETKIAGIPLTVRLYADDWTWNDVWYAFLLGGMSGTVVGLLCYYLMSVRMRPGREIMTAIKREQFYVAYQPVVDTQALRVTGLEVLLRWRHPVAGEIPPDAFINFAESQKMIVPLTQHLFELIARDAAELEKVLPVGVKFGINIAPDHLHSESFKADIQKLLTSLPAHHFQIVLEITERDMLKEQEATQLFAWLHSVGVEIAIDDFGTGHSALIYLERFTLDYLKIDRGFINAIGTETITSPVLDAVLTLAKRLNMLTVAEGVETPEQARWLSERGVNFMQGYWISRPLPLDDFVRWLKKPYTPQW
;
A
#
# COMPACT_ATOMS: atom_id res chain seq x y z
N MET A 1 -19.07 8.71 7.25
CA MET A 1 -19.76 7.76 6.36
C MET A 1 -21.04 8.33 5.74
N PHE A 2 -21.62 9.34 6.34
CA PHE A 2 -22.81 10.06 5.81
C PHE A 2 -22.65 10.70 4.44
N ILE A 3 -21.41 11.00 4.04
CA ILE A 3 -21.11 11.69 2.76
C ILE A 3 -20.49 10.74 1.74
N ARG A 4 -20.23 9.47 2.10
CA ARG A 4 -19.65 8.49 1.18
C ARG A 4 -20.70 7.52 0.65
N ALA A 5 -20.89 7.59 -0.68
CA ALA A 5 -21.63 6.61 -1.46
C ALA A 5 -21.19 5.16 -1.13
N PRO A 6 -22.05 4.14 -1.26
CA PRO A 6 -21.78 2.73 -0.95
C PRO A 6 -20.58 2.11 -1.68
N ASN A 7 -19.92 2.84 -2.59
CA ASN A 7 -18.73 2.44 -3.35
C ASN A 7 -17.36 2.80 -2.73
N SER A 8 -17.31 3.37 -1.51
CA SER A 8 -16.04 3.88 -0.95
C SER A 8 -15.06 2.77 -0.55
N GLY A 9 -15.54 1.64 -0.05
CA GLY A 9 -14.69 0.50 0.31
C GLY A 9 -14.04 -0.17 -0.91
N ARG A 10 -14.78 -0.31 -2.02
CA ARG A 10 -14.25 -0.83 -3.29
C ARG A 10 -13.20 0.11 -3.90
N LYS A 11 -13.43 1.43 -3.87
CA LYS A 11 -12.47 2.42 -4.36
C LYS A 11 -11.18 2.41 -3.52
N LEU A 12 -11.29 2.28 -2.20
CA LEU A 12 -10.15 2.17 -1.30
C LEU A 12 -9.31 0.94 -1.61
N LEU A 13 -9.96 -0.23 -1.69
CA LEU A 13 -9.29 -1.50 -2.02
C LEU A 13 -8.58 -1.39 -3.39
N LEU A 14 -9.27 -0.83 -4.38
CA LEU A 14 -8.70 -0.62 -5.72
C LEU A 14 -7.47 0.28 -5.69
N THR A 15 -7.52 1.39 -4.94
CA THR A 15 -6.37 2.30 -4.80
C THR A 15 -5.16 1.61 -4.16
N CYS A 16 -5.38 0.80 -3.12
CA CYS A 16 -4.31 0.05 -2.45
C CYS A 16 -3.73 -1.05 -3.35
N ILE A 17 -4.58 -1.74 -4.13
CA ILE A 17 -4.12 -2.73 -5.13
C ILE A 17 -3.28 -2.04 -6.20
N VAL A 18 -3.75 -0.92 -6.76
CA VAL A 18 -2.99 -0.17 -7.77
C VAL A 18 -1.64 0.29 -7.22
N ALA A 19 -1.60 0.83 -5.99
CA ALA A 19 -0.35 1.21 -5.35
C ALA A 19 0.61 0.02 -5.18
N GLY A 20 0.10 -1.14 -4.72
CA GLY A 20 0.88 -2.36 -4.59
C GLY A 20 1.44 -2.86 -5.92
N VAL A 21 0.60 -2.88 -6.97
CA VAL A 21 1.02 -3.30 -8.32
C VAL A 21 2.09 -2.35 -8.90
N MET A 22 1.93 -1.04 -8.72
CA MET A 22 2.94 -0.06 -9.16
C MET A 22 4.30 -0.28 -8.50
N ILE A 23 4.33 -0.55 -7.20
CA ILE A 23 5.56 -0.86 -6.47
C ILE A 23 6.14 -2.21 -6.92
N ALA A 24 5.30 -3.22 -7.13
CA ALA A 24 5.75 -4.53 -7.64
C ALA A 24 6.47 -4.38 -8.99
N ILE A 25 5.87 -3.65 -9.94
CA ILE A 25 6.46 -3.38 -11.25
C ILE A 25 7.78 -2.62 -11.11
N LEU A 26 7.80 -1.57 -10.30
CA LEU A 26 8.99 -0.73 -10.11
C LEU A 26 10.17 -1.53 -9.54
N VAL A 27 9.92 -2.35 -8.51
CA VAL A 27 10.95 -3.19 -7.88
C VAL A 27 11.40 -4.29 -8.85
N SER A 28 10.49 -4.94 -9.58
CA SER A 28 10.85 -5.93 -10.59
C SER A 28 11.71 -5.33 -11.71
N CYS A 29 11.35 -4.16 -12.23
CA CYS A 29 12.15 -3.46 -13.22
C CYS A 29 13.54 -3.07 -12.70
N LEU A 30 13.62 -2.59 -11.45
CA LEU A 30 14.90 -2.24 -10.85
C LEU A 30 15.81 -3.47 -10.69
N GLN A 31 15.27 -4.59 -10.21
CA GLN A 31 16.01 -5.85 -10.08
C GLN A 31 16.49 -6.36 -11.44
N PHE A 32 15.62 -6.26 -12.44
CA PHE A 32 15.97 -6.61 -13.81
C PHE A 32 17.12 -5.77 -14.35
N LEU A 33 17.09 -4.45 -14.14
CA LEU A 33 18.18 -3.55 -14.54
C LEU A 33 19.50 -3.87 -13.81
N VAL A 34 19.42 -4.20 -12.52
CA VAL A 34 20.60 -4.58 -11.74
C VAL A 34 21.19 -5.91 -12.25
N ALA A 35 20.36 -6.91 -12.52
CA ALA A 35 20.78 -8.18 -13.08
C ALA A 35 21.42 -8.00 -14.46
N TRP A 36 20.78 -7.23 -15.34
CA TRP A 36 21.32 -6.91 -16.66
C TRP A 36 22.69 -6.23 -16.58
N HIS A 37 22.82 -5.18 -15.78
CA HIS A 37 24.10 -4.50 -15.59
C HIS A 37 25.19 -5.44 -15.06
N LYS A 38 24.85 -6.33 -14.15
CA LYS A 38 25.77 -7.33 -13.60
C LYS A 38 26.27 -8.33 -14.65
N HIS A 39 25.39 -8.76 -15.56
CA HIS A 39 25.75 -9.61 -16.69
C HIS A 39 26.66 -8.88 -17.67
N GLU A 40 26.34 -7.65 -18.04
CA GLU A 40 27.16 -6.82 -18.93
C GLU A 40 28.59 -6.66 -18.40
N VAL A 41 28.73 -6.27 -17.13
CA VAL A 41 30.06 -6.12 -16.48
C VAL A 41 30.81 -7.45 -16.42
N LYS A 42 30.11 -8.57 -16.17
CA LYS A 42 30.72 -9.91 -16.16
C LYS A 42 31.30 -10.26 -17.54
N TYR A 43 30.55 -10.01 -18.62
CA TYR A 43 31.01 -10.33 -19.99
C TYR A 43 32.15 -9.45 -20.43
N ASP A 44 32.12 -8.16 -20.12
CA ASP A 44 33.25 -7.23 -20.39
C ASP A 44 34.51 -7.63 -19.65
N THR A 45 34.39 -8.07 -18.41
CA THR A 45 35.53 -8.57 -17.63
C THR A 45 36.09 -9.84 -18.24
N LEU A 46 35.22 -10.80 -18.57
CA LEU A 46 35.65 -12.08 -19.16
C LEU A 46 36.38 -11.90 -20.49
N ILE A 47 35.84 -11.10 -21.41
CA ILE A 47 36.47 -10.90 -22.71
C ILE A 47 37.79 -10.16 -22.57
N THR A 48 37.89 -9.21 -21.64
CA THR A 48 39.13 -8.46 -21.34
C THR A 48 40.20 -9.38 -20.77
N ASP A 49 39.84 -10.27 -19.82
CA ASP A 49 40.77 -11.23 -19.24
C ASP A 49 41.28 -12.23 -20.28
N VAL A 50 40.40 -12.74 -21.14
CA VAL A 50 40.80 -13.62 -22.26
C VAL A 50 41.73 -12.88 -23.23
N GLN A 51 41.42 -11.65 -23.59
CA GLN A 51 42.26 -10.84 -24.45
C GLN A 51 43.65 -10.64 -23.83
N LYS A 52 43.73 -10.21 -22.58
CA LYS A 52 44.98 -9.98 -21.86
C LYS A 52 45.84 -11.24 -21.76
N TYR A 53 45.19 -12.38 -21.50
CA TYR A 53 45.89 -13.68 -21.47
C TYR A 53 46.49 -14.02 -22.83
N LEU A 54 45.72 -13.91 -23.92
CA LEU A 54 46.18 -14.20 -25.26
C LEU A 54 47.27 -13.23 -25.74
N ASP A 55 47.11 -11.94 -25.47
CA ASP A 55 48.13 -10.92 -25.78
C ASP A 55 49.46 -11.25 -25.09
N THR A 56 49.44 -11.61 -23.80
CA THR A 56 50.61 -11.99 -23.04
C THR A 56 51.25 -13.27 -23.59
N TYR A 57 50.41 -14.29 -23.86
CA TYR A 57 50.86 -15.57 -24.42
C TYR A 57 51.52 -15.42 -25.78
N PHE A 58 50.90 -14.69 -26.71
CA PHE A 58 51.47 -14.49 -28.04
C PHE A 58 52.69 -13.57 -28.05
N ALA A 59 52.79 -12.62 -27.13
CA ALA A 59 53.99 -11.80 -26.96
C ALA A 59 55.20 -12.65 -26.50
N ASP A 60 54.99 -13.56 -25.53
CA ASP A 60 56.01 -14.48 -25.08
C ASP A 60 56.44 -15.46 -26.19
N LEU A 61 55.45 -16.03 -26.89
CA LEU A 61 55.69 -16.90 -28.03
C LEU A 61 56.48 -16.19 -29.15
N LYS A 62 56.13 -14.95 -29.45
CA LYS A 62 56.90 -14.13 -30.41
C LYS A 62 58.34 -13.93 -29.96
N SER A 63 58.55 -13.58 -28.70
CA SER A 63 59.93 -13.46 -28.13
C SER A 63 60.72 -14.74 -28.31
N THR A 64 60.06 -15.90 -28.10
CA THR A 64 60.69 -17.21 -28.26
C THR A 64 61.01 -17.50 -29.74
N THR A 65 60.06 -17.28 -30.63
CA THR A 65 60.28 -17.47 -32.10
C THR A 65 61.31 -16.52 -32.66
N ASP A 66 61.39 -15.25 -32.22
CA ASP A 66 62.40 -14.29 -32.61
C ASP A 66 63.83 -14.77 -32.26
N ARG A 67 63.99 -15.43 -31.11
CA ARG A 67 65.28 -16.05 -30.70
C ARG A 67 65.62 -17.26 -31.54
N LEU A 68 64.62 -17.96 -32.12
CA LEU A 68 64.86 -19.11 -32.99
C LEU A 68 65.13 -18.73 -34.47
N GLN A 69 64.86 -17.46 -34.88
CA GLN A 69 65.08 -16.98 -36.25
C GLN A 69 66.54 -17.19 -36.75
N PRO A 70 67.61 -16.94 -35.97
CA PRO A 70 68.97 -17.16 -36.43
C PRO A 70 69.26 -18.63 -36.80
N LEU A 71 68.57 -19.59 -36.16
CA LEU A 71 68.79 -21.02 -36.43
C LEU A 71 68.28 -21.44 -37.81
N THR A 72 67.60 -20.59 -38.54
CA THR A 72 67.21 -20.83 -39.95
C THR A 72 68.37 -20.80 -40.90
N LEU A 73 69.58 -20.32 -40.44
CA LEU A 73 70.84 -20.33 -41.20
C LEU A 73 71.62 -21.60 -40.99
N ASP A 74 71.38 -22.28 -39.88
CA ASP A 74 72.15 -23.46 -39.46
C ASP A 74 71.69 -24.76 -40.14
N THR A 75 72.45 -25.85 -39.96
CA THR A 75 71.98 -27.20 -40.31
C THR A 75 71.01 -27.73 -39.24
N CYS A 76 70.18 -28.71 -39.55
CA CYS A 76 69.27 -29.25 -38.53
C CYS A 76 70.01 -29.91 -37.36
N GLN A 77 71.13 -30.53 -37.62
CA GLN A 77 71.95 -31.12 -36.55
C GLN A 77 72.45 -30.09 -35.52
N GLN A 78 72.72 -28.87 -35.96
CA GLN A 78 73.19 -27.76 -35.12
C GLN A 78 71.98 -27.09 -34.40
N ALA A 79 70.87 -26.92 -35.10
CA ALA A 79 69.67 -26.22 -34.58
C ALA A 79 68.79 -27.06 -33.69
N ASN A 80 68.75 -28.39 -33.87
CA ASN A 80 67.82 -29.28 -33.21
C ASN A 80 67.88 -29.30 -31.68
N PRO A 81 69.09 -29.30 -31.03
CA PRO A 81 69.17 -29.31 -29.59
C PRO A 81 68.53 -28.09 -28.92
N GLU A 82 68.74 -26.89 -29.47
CA GLU A 82 68.13 -25.66 -28.96
C GLU A 82 66.63 -25.60 -29.28
N LEU A 83 66.29 -26.03 -30.47
CA LEU A 83 64.91 -26.09 -30.88
C LEU A 83 64.06 -27.00 -29.98
N THR A 84 64.58 -28.19 -29.64
CA THR A 84 63.93 -29.14 -28.73
C THR A 84 63.87 -28.63 -27.30
N ALA A 85 64.98 -28.04 -26.80
CA ALA A 85 65.01 -27.43 -25.49
C ALA A 85 63.96 -26.31 -25.35
N ARG A 86 63.91 -25.44 -26.35
CA ARG A 86 62.87 -24.35 -26.34
C ARG A 86 61.46 -24.89 -26.39
N ALA A 87 61.18 -25.92 -27.18
CA ALA A 87 59.88 -26.55 -27.23
C ALA A 87 59.50 -27.18 -25.86
N ALA A 88 60.43 -27.82 -25.19
CA ALA A 88 60.21 -28.44 -23.88
C ALA A 88 59.89 -27.45 -22.77
N PHE A 89 60.40 -26.23 -22.83
CA PHE A 89 60.16 -25.17 -21.84
C PHE A 89 59.10 -24.14 -22.26
N SER A 90 58.54 -24.27 -23.46
CA SER A 90 57.45 -23.38 -23.92
C SER A 90 56.08 -23.94 -23.60
N MET A 91 55.29 -23.21 -22.84
CA MET A 91 53.91 -23.65 -22.49
C MET A 91 53.07 -23.81 -23.75
N ASN A 92 52.33 -24.92 -23.83
CA ASN A 92 51.37 -25.21 -24.90
C ASN A 92 51.94 -25.28 -26.33
N VAL A 93 53.25 -25.33 -26.51
CA VAL A 93 53.88 -25.54 -27.82
C VAL A 93 54.08 -27.03 -28.05
N ARG A 94 53.55 -27.57 -29.14
CA ARG A 94 53.76 -28.96 -29.57
C ARG A 94 55.07 -29.13 -30.26
N THR A 95 55.40 -28.20 -31.16
CA THR A 95 56.62 -28.22 -31.94
C THR A 95 56.95 -26.83 -32.49
N PHE A 96 58.26 -26.55 -32.57
CA PHE A 96 58.78 -25.50 -33.44
C PHE A 96 59.37 -26.14 -34.70
N VAL A 97 59.14 -25.52 -35.85
CA VAL A 97 59.65 -25.97 -37.15
C VAL A 97 60.33 -24.82 -37.85
N LEU A 98 61.56 -25.06 -38.30
CA LEU A 98 62.33 -24.10 -39.09
C LEU A 98 62.05 -24.30 -40.57
N VAL A 99 61.89 -23.17 -41.26
CA VAL A 99 61.60 -23.11 -42.70
C VAL A 99 62.68 -22.29 -43.37
N LYS A 100 63.21 -22.83 -44.47
CA LYS A 100 64.19 -22.16 -45.35
C LYS A 100 63.74 -22.36 -46.80
N ASP A 101 63.76 -21.29 -47.58
CA ASP A 101 63.39 -21.30 -48.99
C ASP A 101 62.05 -22.05 -49.28
N LYS A 102 61.01 -21.81 -48.47
CA LYS A 102 59.67 -22.44 -48.53
C LYS A 102 59.60 -23.92 -48.15
N LYS A 103 60.70 -24.50 -47.67
CA LYS A 103 60.77 -25.93 -47.24
C LYS A 103 61.02 -25.98 -45.74
N THR A 104 60.33 -26.89 -45.07
CA THR A 104 60.62 -27.23 -43.66
C THR A 104 61.88 -28.12 -43.66
N PHE A 105 62.86 -27.76 -42.85
CA PHE A 105 64.10 -28.51 -42.83
C PHE A 105 64.44 -29.10 -41.44
N CYS A 106 63.92 -28.55 -40.35
CA CYS A 106 64.15 -29.03 -39.00
C CYS A 106 62.97 -28.85 -38.07
N SER A 107 62.64 -29.83 -37.30
CA SER A 107 61.53 -29.83 -36.32
C SER A 107 62.03 -30.25 -34.96
N SER A 108 61.57 -29.57 -33.89
CA SER A 108 61.86 -29.95 -32.51
C SER A 108 61.26 -31.32 -32.13
N ALA A 109 60.30 -31.82 -32.85
CA ALA A 109 59.61 -33.11 -32.56
C ALA A 109 60.13 -34.27 -33.39
N THR A 110 60.43 -34.05 -34.67
CA THR A 110 60.82 -35.10 -35.61
C THR A 110 62.26 -35.01 -36.11
N GLY A 111 62.99 -33.95 -35.79
CA GLY A 111 64.33 -33.71 -36.25
C GLY A 111 64.31 -33.22 -37.71
N GLU A 112 65.25 -33.81 -38.56
CA GLU A 112 65.39 -33.41 -39.96
C GLU A 112 64.14 -33.66 -40.81
N MET A 113 63.83 -32.70 -41.68
CA MET A 113 62.63 -32.74 -42.56
C MET A 113 63.06 -32.22 -43.94
N ASP A 114 62.31 -32.56 -45.00
CA ASP A 114 62.39 -31.95 -46.32
C ASP A 114 61.01 -31.95 -46.98
N ILE A 115 60.09 -31.15 -46.41
CA ILE A 115 58.72 -31.08 -46.88
C ILE A 115 58.39 -29.63 -47.28
N PRO A 116 57.85 -29.39 -48.46
CA PRO A 116 57.38 -28.04 -48.85
C PRO A 116 56.31 -27.53 -47.85
N LEU A 117 56.43 -26.30 -47.38
CA LEU A 117 55.53 -25.73 -46.36
C LEU A 117 54.05 -25.69 -46.85
N ASN A 118 53.82 -25.43 -48.12
CA ASN A 118 52.48 -25.43 -48.73
C ASN A 118 51.79 -26.82 -48.74
N GLU A 119 52.60 -27.91 -48.72
CA GLU A 119 52.05 -29.26 -48.57
C GLU A 119 51.72 -29.59 -47.11
N LEU A 120 52.54 -29.07 -46.22
CA LEU A 120 52.33 -29.30 -44.79
C LEU A 120 51.21 -28.44 -44.21
N ILE A 121 51.10 -27.17 -44.62
CA ILE A 121 50.09 -26.21 -44.15
C ILE A 121 49.64 -25.32 -45.32
N PRO A 122 48.71 -25.81 -46.18
CA PRO A 122 48.26 -25.04 -47.37
C PRO A 122 47.59 -23.69 -47.03
N ALA A 123 47.02 -23.54 -45.83
CA ALA A 123 46.27 -22.35 -45.41
C ALA A 123 47.16 -21.19 -44.97
N LEU A 124 48.53 -21.38 -44.82
CA LEU A 124 49.45 -20.37 -44.33
C LEU A 124 50.03 -19.53 -45.46
N ASP A 125 49.97 -18.20 -45.32
CA ASP A 125 50.60 -17.26 -46.26
C ASP A 125 51.99 -16.85 -45.72
N ILE A 126 53.03 -17.40 -46.32
CA ILE A 126 54.43 -17.16 -45.96
C ILE A 126 54.90 -15.73 -46.27
N ASN A 127 54.18 -14.99 -47.08
CA ASN A 127 54.51 -13.60 -47.44
C ASN A 127 54.18 -12.60 -46.35
N LYS A 128 53.27 -12.97 -45.46
CA LYS A 128 52.96 -12.17 -44.27
C LYS A 128 54.02 -12.28 -43.21
N ASN A 129 54.21 -11.21 -42.44
CA ASN A 129 55.16 -11.23 -41.32
C ASN A 129 54.70 -12.17 -40.21
N VAL A 130 53.38 -12.20 -39.97
CA VAL A 130 52.71 -13.14 -39.06
C VAL A 130 51.46 -13.65 -39.75
N ASP A 131 51.26 -14.94 -39.74
CA ASP A 131 50.00 -15.57 -40.19
C ASP A 131 49.65 -16.79 -39.32
N MET A 132 48.38 -17.20 -39.33
CA MET A 132 47.89 -18.27 -38.49
C MET A 132 46.94 -19.18 -39.28
N ALA A 133 46.92 -20.45 -38.90
CA ALA A 133 45.99 -21.44 -39.38
C ALA A 133 45.55 -22.42 -38.27
N ILE A 134 44.36 -22.99 -38.37
CA ILE A 134 43.91 -24.07 -37.52
C ILE A 134 44.00 -25.37 -38.33
N LEU A 135 44.70 -26.36 -37.76
CA LEU A 135 44.82 -27.71 -38.37
C LEU A 135 43.91 -28.69 -37.58
N PRO A 136 43.35 -29.67 -38.25
CA PRO A 136 42.53 -30.73 -37.58
C PRO A 136 43.41 -31.61 -36.66
N GLY A 137 44.69 -31.65 -36.90
CA GLY A 137 45.69 -32.37 -36.12
C GLY A 137 47.11 -32.12 -36.64
N THR A 138 48.08 -32.65 -35.95
CA THR A 138 49.50 -32.68 -36.39
C THR A 138 49.90 -34.13 -36.65
N PRO A 139 50.97 -34.40 -37.43
CA PRO A 139 51.42 -35.79 -37.69
C PRO A 139 51.62 -36.61 -36.42
N MET A 140 52.08 -35.98 -35.34
CA MET A 140 52.28 -36.64 -34.03
C MET A 140 50.99 -36.80 -33.24
N VAL A 141 49.95 -35.98 -33.49
CA VAL A 141 48.66 -36.00 -32.78
C VAL A 141 47.53 -35.69 -33.79
N PRO A 142 47.14 -36.71 -34.61
CA PRO A 142 46.30 -36.51 -35.77
C PRO A 142 44.86 -36.12 -35.45
N ASN A 143 44.36 -36.48 -34.25
CA ASN A 143 42.94 -36.29 -33.86
C ASN A 143 42.70 -35.10 -32.89
N LYS A 144 43.72 -34.25 -32.68
CA LYS A 144 43.56 -33.05 -31.82
C LYS A 144 43.89 -31.82 -32.62
N PRO A 145 42.96 -30.87 -32.73
CA PRO A 145 43.20 -29.61 -33.40
C PRO A 145 44.43 -28.88 -32.85
N ALA A 146 45.13 -28.17 -33.72
CA ALA A 146 46.31 -27.37 -33.38
C ALA A 146 46.19 -26.00 -34.07
N ILE A 147 46.61 -24.96 -33.38
CA ILE A 147 46.79 -23.65 -33.98
C ILE A 147 48.26 -23.58 -34.39
N VAL A 148 48.46 -23.19 -35.65
CA VAL A 148 49.82 -22.92 -36.16
C VAL A 148 49.96 -21.43 -36.34
N ILE A 149 51.06 -20.88 -35.84
CA ILE A 149 51.44 -19.49 -36.06
C ILE A 149 52.78 -19.43 -36.80
N TRP A 150 52.80 -18.66 -37.85
CA TRP A 150 53.98 -18.37 -38.68
C TRP A 150 54.59 -17.02 -38.29
N HIS A 151 55.93 -17.03 -38.09
CA HIS A 151 56.71 -15.81 -37.96
C HIS A 151 57.78 -15.80 -39.04
N ARG A 152 57.71 -14.86 -39.97
CA ARG A 152 58.66 -14.67 -41.07
C ARG A 152 60.00 -14.18 -40.51
N ASN A 153 61.11 -14.68 -41.07
CA ASN A 153 62.44 -14.13 -40.80
C ASN A 153 62.58 -12.75 -41.46
N PRO A 154 62.90 -11.68 -40.70
CA PRO A 154 63.01 -10.34 -41.23
C PRO A 154 64.18 -10.15 -42.21
N LEU A 155 65.20 -11.01 -42.11
CA LEU A 155 66.42 -10.92 -42.91
C LEU A 155 66.43 -11.83 -44.15
N LEU A 156 65.68 -12.94 -44.10
CA LEU A 156 65.67 -13.96 -45.15
C LEU A 156 64.28 -14.05 -45.83
N LYS A 157 64.28 -13.97 -47.15
CA LYS A 157 63.06 -14.20 -47.92
C LYS A 157 62.64 -15.68 -47.83
N ASN A 158 61.31 -15.92 -47.75
CA ASN A 158 60.72 -17.25 -47.78
C ASN A 158 61.23 -18.19 -46.65
N SER A 159 61.73 -17.65 -45.56
CA SER A 159 62.26 -18.37 -44.39
C SER A 159 61.64 -17.84 -43.12
N GLY A 160 61.61 -18.66 -42.09
CA GLY A 160 61.05 -18.28 -40.79
C GLY A 160 60.82 -19.47 -39.87
N VAL A 161 60.06 -19.23 -38.82
CA VAL A 161 59.73 -20.23 -37.80
C VAL A 161 58.22 -20.35 -37.71
N PHE A 162 57.68 -21.55 -37.73
CA PHE A 162 56.32 -21.74 -37.25
C PHE A 162 56.28 -22.58 -35.99
N ALA A 163 55.28 -22.26 -35.14
CA ALA A 163 54.98 -23.00 -33.93
C ALA A 163 53.62 -23.67 -34.05
N ALA A 164 53.54 -24.97 -33.77
CA ALA A 164 52.29 -25.65 -33.59
C ALA A 164 51.91 -25.67 -32.11
N LEU A 165 50.74 -25.12 -31.80
CA LEU A 165 50.27 -24.87 -30.44
C LEU A 165 49.18 -25.85 -30.06
N ASN A 166 49.25 -26.32 -28.84
CA ASN A 166 48.15 -27.04 -28.18
C ASN A 166 47.42 -26.07 -27.27
N LEU A 167 46.60 -25.22 -27.85
CA LEU A 167 45.76 -24.35 -27.04
C LEU A 167 44.69 -25.20 -26.32
N ASN A 168 45.01 -25.51 -25.06
CA ASN A 168 44.06 -26.10 -24.17
C ASN A 168 43.18 -24.97 -23.63
N LEU A 169 42.02 -24.72 -24.30
CA LEU A 169 41.10 -23.65 -23.94
C LEU A 169 40.32 -23.94 -22.64
N THR A 170 40.61 -25.10 -22.00
CA THR A 170 39.69 -25.64 -21.00
C THR A 170 39.99 -25.35 -19.53
N PRO A 171 41.15 -25.20 -18.95
CA PRO A 171 41.18 -25.39 -17.51
C PRO A 171 41.06 -24.17 -16.61
N SER A 172 41.47 -23.00 -16.96
CA SER A 172 41.56 -21.93 -15.94
C SER A 172 40.72 -20.67 -16.21
N LEU A 173 40.39 -20.43 -17.45
CA LEU A 173 39.61 -19.22 -17.81
C LEU A 173 38.11 -19.44 -17.80
N PHE A 174 37.66 -20.70 -17.85
CA PHE A 174 36.22 -21.04 -18.08
C PHE A 174 35.60 -21.86 -16.97
N TYR A 175 36.18 -21.93 -15.79
CA TYR A 175 35.71 -22.76 -14.68
C TYR A 175 34.42 -22.27 -14.01
N SER A 176 33.79 -21.19 -14.48
CA SER A 176 32.58 -20.63 -13.87
C SER A 176 31.30 -20.85 -14.64
N SER A 177 31.33 -21.39 -15.85
CA SER A 177 30.09 -21.67 -16.59
C SER A 177 29.83 -23.16 -16.63
N ARG A 178 28.69 -23.57 -16.04
CA ARG A 178 28.10 -24.91 -16.20
C ARG A 178 27.96 -25.22 -17.68
N GLN A 179 28.23 -26.47 -18.00
CA GLN A 179 27.95 -27.11 -19.29
C GLN A 179 26.47 -26.96 -19.70
N GLU A 180 26.11 -25.82 -20.23
CA GLU A 180 24.92 -25.67 -21.05
C GLU A 180 25.41 -25.44 -22.49
N ASP A 181 24.77 -26.06 -23.44
CA ASP A 181 25.27 -26.37 -24.80
C ASP A 181 25.77 -25.18 -25.65
N TYR A 182 25.77 -23.94 -25.16
CA TYR A 182 26.11 -22.75 -25.95
C TYR A 182 27.00 -21.70 -25.22
N ASP A 183 27.39 -21.93 -23.97
CA ASP A 183 28.26 -21.01 -23.26
C ASP A 183 29.72 -21.31 -23.50
N GLY A 184 30.50 -20.34 -23.97
CA GLY A 184 31.93 -20.55 -24.16
C GLY A 184 32.60 -19.50 -25.04
N VAL A 185 33.84 -19.80 -25.37
CA VAL A 185 34.66 -18.95 -26.25
C VAL A 185 34.98 -19.67 -27.53
N ALA A 186 34.93 -18.94 -28.64
CA ALA A 186 35.44 -19.41 -29.92
C ALA A 186 36.63 -18.55 -30.38
N LEU A 187 37.69 -19.22 -30.78
CA LEU A 187 38.85 -18.63 -31.45
C LEU A 187 38.70 -18.81 -32.96
N ILE A 188 38.70 -17.73 -33.68
CA ILE A 188 38.43 -17.69 -35.12
C ILE A 188 39.69 -17.24 -35.86
N ILE A 189 40.14 -18.05 -36.81
CA ILE A 189 41.24 -17.75 -37.72
C ILE A 189 40.77 -18.01 -39.16
N GLY A 190 40.67 -16.94 -39.97
CA GLY A 190 40.11 -17.01 -41.32
C GLY A 190 38.67 -17.51 -41.27
N ASN A 191 38.38 -18.66 -41.92
CA ASN A 191 37.06 -19.26 -41.96
C ASN A 191 36.85 -20.45 -41.04
N THR A 192 37.81 -20.74 -40.17
CA THR A 192 37.81 -21.85 -39.20
C THR A 192 37.75 -21.35 -37.78
N ALA A 193 36.99 -22.07 -36.94
CA ALA A 193 36.86 -21.76 -35.54
C ALA A 193 37.18 -22.98 -34.66
N LEU A 194 37.81 -22.72 -33.53
CA LEU A 194 37.97 -23.65 -32.42
C LEU A 194 37.22 -23.12 -31.21
N SER A 195 36.33 -23.90 -30.65
CA SER A 195 35.45 -23.45 -29.56
C SER A 195 35.61 -24.31 -28.29
N THR A 196 35.24 -23.79 -27.15
CA THR A 196 35.19 -24.52 -25.87
C THR A 196 33.99 -25.45 -25.76
N PHE A 197 32.96 -25.21 -26.52
CA PHE A 197 31.71 -25.98 -26.52
C PHE A 197 31.68 -27.09 -27.59
N SER A 198 32.67 -27.16 -28.46
CA SER A 198 32.81 -28.25 -29.45
C SER A 198 34.26 -28.73 -29.53
N SER A 199 34.43 -30.05 -29.48
CA SER A 199 35.76 -30.68 -29.62
C SER A 199 36.24 -30.79 -31.08
N ARG A 200 35.37 -30.48 -32.06
CA ARG A 200 35.67 -30.52 -33.48
C ARG A 200 35.96 -29.11 -34.02
N LEU A 201 36.73 -29.08 -35.10
CA LEU A 201 36.82 -27.85 -35.88
C LEU A 201 35.46 -27.49 -36.49
N MET A 202 35.12 -26.24 -36.42
CA MET A 202 33.87 -25.66 -36.95
C MET A 202 34.21 -24.67 -38.05
N ASN A 203 33.29 -24.53 -39.01
CA ASN A 203 33.31 -23.38 -39.89
C ASN A 203 32.73 -22.16 -39.14
N VAL A 204 33.20 -20.98 -39.41
CA VAL A 204 32.64 -19.74 -38.82
C VAL A 204 31.12 -19.63 -39.01
N ASN A 205 30.61 -20.12 -40.15
CA ASN A 205 29.20 -20.15 -40.48
C ASN A 205 28.37 -21.14 -39.65
N GLU A 206 29.02 -22.06 -38.92
CA GLU A 206 28.38 -23.02 -38.00
C GLU A 206 28.24 -22.42 -36.58
N LEU A 207 28.92 -21.31 -36.31
CA LEU A 207 28.76 -20.57 -35.05
C LEU A 207 27.45 -19.78 -35.08
N THR A 208 26.83 -19.61 -33.93
CA THR A 208 25.66 -18.73 -33.81
C THR A 208 26.02 -17.27 -34.19
N ASP A 209 25.11 -16.61 -34.88
CA ASP A 209 25.38 -15.29 -35.48
C ASP A 209 25.53 -14.14 -34.48
N MET A 210 25.21 -14.34 -33.19
CA MET A 210 25.23 -13.29 -32.18
C MET A 210 26.15 -13.65 -30.99
N PRO A 211 27.47 -13.34 -31.07
CA PRO A 211 28.31 -13.40 -29.89
C PRO A 211 27.94 -12.26 -28.93
N VAL A 212 27.97 -12.53 -27.63
CA VAL A 212 27.73 -11.51 -26.60
C VAL A 212 28.84 -10.47 -26.63
N ARG A 213 30.09 -10.90 -26.91
CA ARG A 213 31.24 -9.99 -27.08
C ARG A 213 32.18 -10.56 -28.15
N GLU A 214 32.87 -9.65 -28.85
CA GLU A 214 33.90 -9.97 -29.82
C GLU A 214 35.12 -9.07 -29.63
N THR A 215 36.32 -9.63 -29.68
CA THR A 215 37.56 -8.86 -29.67
C THR A 215 38.58 -9.45 -30.65
N LYS A 216 39.47 -8.58 -31.18
CA LYS A 216 40.58 -9.00 -32.05
C LYS A 216 41.89 -8.81 -31.32
N ILE A 217 42.77 -9.80 -31.44
CA ILE A 217 44.10 -9.75 -30.84
C ILE A 217 45.01 -8.90 -31.68
N ALA A 218 45.73 -7.98 -31.05
CA ALA A 218 46.59 -7.05 -31.73
C ALA A 218 47.78 -7.73 -32.45
N GLY A 219 47.97 -7.44 -33.72
CA GLY A 219 49.12 -7.91 -34.50
C GLY A 219 49.05 -9.35 -35.01
N ILE A 220 47.97 -10.09 -34.75
CA ILE A 220 47.75 -11.45 -35.26
C ILE A 220 46.34 -11.60 -35.83
N PRO A 221 46.09 -12.46 -36.82
CA PRO A 221 44.81 -12.65 -37.44
C PRO A 221 43.90 -13.59 -36.60
N LEU A 222 43.68 -13.26 -35.31
CA LEU A 222 42.87 -14.01 -34.37
C LEU A 222 41.74 -13.16 -33.83
N THR A 223 40.51 -13.67 -33.98
CA THR A 223 39.32 -13.07 -33.40
C THR A 223 38.80 -14.00 -32.32
N VAL A 224 38.41 -13.41 -31.20
CA VAL A 224 37.82 -14.11 -30.05
C VAL A 224 36.37 -13.70 -29.92
N ARG A 225 35.46 -14.68 -29.90
CA ARG A 225 34.03 -14.46 -29.66
C ARG A 225 33.61 -15.15 -28.36
N LEU A 226 32.90 -14.40 -27.50
CA LEU A 226 32.28 -14.91 -26.30
C LEU A 226 30.81 -15.19 -26.59
N TYR A 227 30.38 -16.38 -26.25
CA TYR A 227 28.99 -16.82 -26.31
C TYR A 227 28.51 -17.12 -24.88
N ALA A 228 27.34 -16.66 -24.51
CA ALA A 228 26.71 -16.89 -23.22
C ALA A 228 25.20 -16.72 -23.35
N ASP A 229 24.44 -17.44 -22.52
CA ASP A 229 23.01 -17.21 -22.42
C ASP A 229 22.74 -15.88 -21.73
N ASP A 230 21.93 -15.02 -22.38
CA ASP A 230 21.63 -13.67 -21.88
C ASP A 230 20.87 -13.68 -20.56
N TRP A 231 20.07 -14.72 -20.31
CA TRP A 231 19.15 -14.77 -19.18
C TRP A 231 18.96 -16.16 -18.62
N THR A 232 19.12 -16.32 -17.30
CA THR A 232 18.65 -17.51 -16.60
C THR A 232 17.23 -17.32 -16.10
N TRP A 233 16.39 -18.34 -16.19
CA TRP A 233 15.03 -18.33 -15.62
C TRP A 233 15.03 -17.92 -14.12
N ASN A 234 16.13 -18.19 -13.41
CA ASN A 234 16.27 -17.82 -12.01
C ASN A 234 16.31 -16.29 -11.82
N ASP A 235 16.99 -15.52 -12.67
CA ASP A 235 17.07 -14.06 -12.55
C ASP A 235 15.69 -13.42 -12.75
N VAL A 236 14.92 -13.94 -13.70
CA VAL A 236 13.55 -13.51 -13.97
C VAL A 236 12.64 -13.83 -12.78
N TRP A 237 12.71 -15.06 -12.25
CA TRP A 237 11.92 -15.46 -11.09
C TRP A 237 12.23 -14.64 -9.84
N TYR A 238 13.50 -14.38 -9.53
CA TYR A 238 13.88 -13.55 -8.38
C TYR A 238 13.35 -12.12 -8.50
N ALA A 239 13.40 -11.52 -9.69
CA ALA A 239 12.86 -10.19 -9.91
C ALA A 239 11.33 -10.13 -9.67
N PHE A 240 10.58 -11.11 -10.20
CA PHE A 240 9.13 -11.20 -9.98
C PHE A 240 8.77 -11.50 -8.53
N LEU A 241 9.50 -12.38 -7.85
CA LEU A 241 9.24 -12.76 -6.47
C LEU A 241 9.47 -11.59 -5.52
N LEU A 242 10.59 -10.90 -5.65
CA LEU A 242 10.89 -9.70 -4.83
C LEU A 242 9.91 -8.56 -5.11
N GLY A 243 9.59 -8.33 -6.39
CA GLY A 243 8.58 -7.33 -6.77
C GLY A 243 7.21 -7.66 -6.22
N GLY A 244 6.76 -8.91 -6.36
CA GLY A 244 5.48 -9.37 -5.83
C GLY A 244 5.37 -9.28 -4.31
N MET A 245 6.41 -9.69 -3.58
CA MET A 245 6.46 -9.56 -2.12
C MET A 245 6.40 -8.11 -1.67
N SER A 246 7.22 -7.23 -2.24
CA SER A 246 7.25 -5.81 -1.87
C SER A 246 5.94 -5.10 -2.19
N GLY A 247 5.35 -5.37 -3.36
CA GLY A 247 4.05 -4.85 -3.74
C GLY A 247 2.92 -5.30 -2.82
N THR A 248 2.92 -6.57 -2.40
CA THR A 248 1.95 -7.13 -1.45
C THR A 248 2.07 -6.44 -0.08
N VAL A 249 3.28 -6.31 0.44
CA VAL A 249 3.53 -5.64 1.74
C VAL A 249 3.04 -4.18 1.71
N VAL A 250 3.39 -3.43 0.66
CA VAL A 250 2.96 -2.03 0.52
C VAL A 250 1.45 -1.92 0.35
N GLY A 251 0.83 -2.79 -0.45
CA GLY A 251 -0.63 -2.83 -0.62
C GLY A 251 -1.37 -3.09 0.69
N LEU A 252 -0.93 -4.08 1.47
CA LEU A 252 -1.49 -4.42 2.79
C LEU A 252 -1.28 -3.29 3.81
N LEU A 253 -0.09 -2.70 3.85
CA LEU A 253 0.22 -1.57 4.73
C LEU A 253 -0.64 -0.35 4.38
N CYS A 254 -0.77 -0.03 3.11
CA CYS A 254 -1.64 1.05 2.63
C CYS A 254 -3.10 0.80 3.04
N TYR A 255 -3.61 -0.42 2.86
CA TYR A 255 -4.95 -0.81 3.27
C TYR A 255 -5.13 -0.70 4.79
N TYR A 256 -4.18 -1.19 5.58
CA TYR A 256 -4.20 -1.10 7.05
C TYR A 256 -4.22 0.37 7.51
N LEU A 257 -3.30 1.20 7.04
CA LEU A 257 -3.21 2.62 7.43
C LEU A 257 -4.47 3.40 7.05
N MET A 258 -5.03 3.14 5.87
CA MET A 258 -6.26 3.77 5.43
C MET A 258 -7.49 3.25 6.19
N SER A 259 -7.57 1.95 6.51
CA SER A 259 -8.65 1.38 7.31
C SER A 259 -8.65 1.92 8.75
N VAL A 260 -7.47 2.09 9.35
CA VAL A 260 -7.32 2.72 10.68
C VAL A 260 -7.72 4.20 10.64
N ARG A 261 -7.39 4.93 9.57
CA ARG A 261 -7.82 6.33 9.40
C ARG A 261 -9.32 6.48 9.19
N MET A 262 -9.99 5.44 8.71
CA MET A 262 -11.42 5.45 8.38
C MET A 262 -12.29 4.80 9.47
N ARG A 263 -11.79 4.59 10.70
CA ARG A 263 -12.64 4.08 11.79
C ARG A 263 -13.85 4.99 11.97
N PRO A 264 -15.07 4.48 11.87
CA PRO A 264 -16.30 5.29 11.82
C PRO A 264 -16.47 6.24 13.01
N GLY A 265 -16.18 5.81 14.23
CA GLY A 265 -16.28 6.65 15.43
C GLY A 265 -15.34 7.88 15.46
N ARG A 266 -14.32 7.93 14.60
CA ARG A 266 -13.39 9.05 14.52
C ARG A 266 -14.01 10.32 13.93
N GLU A 267 -15.09 10.20 13.16
CA GLU A 267 -15.79 11.32 12.54
C GLU A 267 -16.49 12.17 13.61
N ILE A 268 -17.23 11.53 14.53
CA ILE A 268 -17.89 12.20 15.65
C ILE A 268 -16.87 12.84 16.60
N MET A 269 -15.82 12.10 16.99
CA MET A 269 -14.77 12.67 17.84
C MET A 269 -14.04 13.85 17.20
N THR A 270 -13.89 13.83 15.89
CA THR A 270 -13.29 14.95 15.16
C THR A 270 -14.25 16.14 15.12
N ALA A 271 -15.55 15.89 14.97
CA ALA A 271 -16.59 16.92 14.98
C ALA A 271 -16.69 17.59 16.37
N ILE A 272 -16.60 16.81 17.46
CA ILE A 272 -16.52 17.32 18.83
C ILE A 272 -15.30 18.23 18.98
N LYS A 273 -14.10 17.76 18.64
CA LYS A 273 -12.86 18.52 18.74
C LYS A 273 -12.81 19.79 17.89
N ARG A 274 -13.59 19.85 16.82
CA ARG A 274 -13.68 21.00 15.90
C ARG A 274 -14.88 21.88 16.18
N GLU A 275 -15.57 21.68 17.31
CA GLU A 275 -16.73 22.47 17.74
C GLU A 275 -17.83 22.58 16.65
N GLN A 276 -18.10 21.46 15.98
CA GLN A 276 -19.10 21.41 14.91
C GLN A 276 -20.51 21.16 15.45
N PHE A 277 -20.62 20.78 16.72
CA PHE A 277 -21.90 20.60 17.39
C PHE A 277 -22.30 21.88 18.13
N TYR A 278 -23.59 22.14 18.15
CA TYR A 278 -24.20 23.23 18.91
C TYR A 278 -25.56 22.79 19.45
N VAL A 279 -26.10 23.55 20.40
CA VAL A 279 -27.43 23.29 20.96
C VAL A 279 -28.46 24.24 20.32
N ALA A 280 -29.59 23.66 19.93
CA ALA A 280 -30.80 24.41 19.63
C ALA A 280 -31.80 24.19 20.76
N TYR A 281 -32.42 25.26 21.22
CA TYR A 281 -33.39 25.25 22.30
C TYR A 281 -34.80 25.42 21.73
N GLN A 282 -35.74 24.52 22.07
CA GLN A 282 -37.16 24.65 21.73
C GLN A 282 -37.98 24.95 22.96
N PRO A 283 -38.73 26.06 23.00
CA PRO A 283 -39.50 26.41 24.16
C PRO A 283 -40.69 25.47 24.40
N VAL A 284 -40.84 25.10 25.67
CA VAL A 284 -42.01 24.41 26.21
C VAL A 284 -42.81 25.43 27.04
N VAL A 285 -44.07 25.57 26.73
CA VAL A 285 -44.92 26.56 27.39
C VAL A 285 -46.05 25.91 28.21
N ASP A 286 -46.43 26.55 29.27
CA ASP A 286 -47.66 26.22 30.00
C ASP A 286 -48.88 26.46 29.10
N THR A 287 -49.80 25.52 29.01
CA THR A 287 -50.96 25.59 28.12
C THR A 287 -51.99 26.66 28.49
N GLN A 288 -52.09 27.03 29.75
CA GLN A 288 -53.02 28.04 30.25
C GLN A 288 -52.40 29.45 30.22
N ALA A 289 -51.18 29.56 30.78
CA ALA A 289 -50.54 30.86 30.94
C ALA A 289 -49.73 31.29 29.69
N LEU A 290 -49.45 30.36 28.77
CA LEU A 290 -48.60 30.55 27.56
C LEU A 290 -47.21 31.14 27.89
N ARG A 291 -46.68 30.86 29.06
CA ARG A 291 -45.36 31.27 29.49
C ARG A 291 -44.37 30.11 29.31
N VAL A 292 -43.14 30.44 28.95
CA VAL A 292 -42.08 29.48 28.88
C VAL A 292 -41.79 28.92 30.27
N THR A 293 -41.92 27.62 30.43
CA THR A 293 -41.67 26.87 31.68
C THR A 293 -40.56 25.86 31.54
N GLY A 294 -40.19 25.54 30.29
CA GLY A 294 -39.14 24.61 29.98
C GLY A 294 -38.56 24.83 28.59
N LEU A 295 -37.48 24.14 28.32
CA LEU A 295 -36.82 24.07 27.02
C LEU A 295 -36.51 22.62 26.72
N GLU A 296 -36.75 22.17 25.51
CA GLU A 296 -36.10 20.95 25.01
C GLU A 296 -34.75 21.30 24.43
N VAL A 297 -33.71 20.54 24.83
CA VAL A 297 -32.32 20.73 24.46
C VAL A 297 -31.97 19.78 23.32
N LEU A 298 -31.78 20.32 22.16
CA LEU A 298 -31.66 19.56 20.93
C LEU A 298 -30.26 19.74 20.32
N LEU A 299 -29.46 18.66 20.30
CA LEU A 299 -28.15 18.67 19.67
C LEU A 299 -28.27 18.86 18.15
N ARG A 300 -27.41 19.68 17.57
CA ARG A 300 -27.32 19.95 16.13
C ARG A 300 -25.89 19.83 15.66
N TRP A 301 -25.72 19.33 14.43
CA TRP A 301 -24.40 19.18 13.83
C TRP A 301 -24.28 19.99 12.55
N ARG A 302 -23.40 21.01 12.57
CA ARG A 302 -23.05 21.80 11.41
C ARG A 302 -21.74 21.33 10.81
N HIS A 303 -21.86 20.48 9.78
CA HIS A 303 -20.69 19.94 9.11
C HIS A 303 -20.15 20.97 8.07
N PRO A 304 -18.80 21.21 8.00
CA PRO A 304 -18.22 22.28 7.17
C PRO A 304 -18.44 22.09 5.66
N VAL A 305 -18.70 20.87 5.20
CA VAL A 305 -18.93 20.56 3.77
C VAL A 305 -20.39 20.18 3.48
N ALA A 306 -21.04 19.44 4.39
CA ALA A 306 -22.38 18.93 4.19
C ALA A 306 -23.49 19.85 4.72
N GLY A 307 -23.15 20.92 5.43
CA GLY A 307 -24.11 21.79 6.10
C GLY A 307 -24.73 21.14 7.34
N GLU A 308 -26.00 21.40 7.60
CA GLU A 308 -26.73 20.82 8.74
C GLU A 308 -27.02 19.34 8.50
N ILE A 309 -26.56 18.50 9.42
CA ILE A 309 -26.84 17.05 9.42
C ILE A 309 -28.04 16.78 10.34
N PRO A 310 -29.08 16.07 9.85
CA PRO A 310 -30.25 15.78 10.66
C PRO A 310 -29.91 14.95 11.90
N PRO A 311 -30.56 15.22 13.08
CA PRO A 311 -30.32 14.47 14.32
C PRO A 311 -30.44 12.97 14.16
N ASP A 312 -31.52 12.47 13.56
CA ASP A 312 -31.74 11.04 13.35
C ASP A 312 -30.60 10.36 12.61
N ALA A 313 -29.97 11.09 11.71
CA ALA A 313 -28.87 10.56 10.93
C ALA A 313 -27.61 10.39 11.79
N PHE A 314 -27.19 11.39 12.56
CA PHE A 314 -25.93 11.30 13.33
C PHE A 314 -26.09 10.62 14.68
N ILE A 315 -27.28 10.66 15.32
CA ILE A 315 -27.55 9.96 16.59
C ILE A 315 -27.53 8.45 16.35
N ASN A 316 -28.32 7.94 15.40
CA ASN A 316 -28.30 6.52 15.04
C ASN A 316 -26.89 6.03 14.64
N PHE A 317 -26.12 6.89 13.97
CA PHE A 317 -24.73 6.58 13.65
C PHE A 317 -23.85 6.53 14.91
N ALA A 318 -24.00 7.48 15.83
CA ALA A 318 -23.26 7.51 17.08
C ALA A 318 -23.54 6.25 17.93
N GLU A 319 -24.78 5.83 18.01
CA GLU A 319 -25.20 4.58 18.70
C GLU A 319 -24.55 3.36 18.04
N SER A 320 -24.69 3.21 16.72
CA SER A 320 -24.11 2.09 15.97
C SER A 320 -22.59 1.97 16.13
N GLN A 321 -21.91 3.09 16.41
CA GLN A 321 -20.47 3.17 16.59
C GLN A 321 -20.02 3.22 18.05
N LYS A 322 -20.95 3.08 19.02
CA LYS A 322 -20.72 3.22 20.46
C LYS A 322 -20.10 4.57 20.85
N MET A 323 -20.50 5.61 20.14
CA MET A 323 -20.03 6.99 20.33
C MET A 323 -21.08 7.89 20.95
N ILE A 324 -22.25 7.33 21.34
CA ILE A 324 -23.34 8.09 21.92
C ILE A 324 -22.99 8.68 23.28
N VAL A 325 -22.27 7.92 24.11
CA VAL A 325 -21.84 8.38 25.45
C VAL A 325 -20.94 9.60 25.34
N PRO A 326 -19.81 9.60 24.58
CA PRO A 326 -18.99 10.80 24.38
C PRO A 326 -19.77 11.95 23.76
N LEU A 327 -20.74 11.67 22.89
CA LEU A 327 -21.56 12.71 22.26
C LEU A 327 -22.50 13.37 23.27
N THR A 328 -23.12 12.59 24.15
CA THR A 328 -23.98 13.12 25.23
C THR A 328 -23.17 13.88 26.29
N GLN A 329 -21.98 13.38 26.65
CA GLN A 329 -21.06 14.14 27.51
C GLN A 329 -20.72 15.50 26.92
N HIS A 330 -20.48 15.55 25.60
CA HIS A 330 -20.24 16.81 24.90
C HIS A 330 -21.48 17.71 24.90
N LEU A 331 -22.69 17.16 24.72
CA LEU A 331 -23.94 17.90 24.88
C LEU A 331 -24.01 18.55 26.27
N PHE A 332 -23.68 17.83 27.33
CA PHE A 332 -23.66 18.38 28.70
C PHE A 332 -22.69 19.55 28.85
N GLU A 333 -21.52 19.47 28.23
CA GLU A 333 -20.54 20.56 28.19
C GLU A 333 -21.08 21.80 27.44
N LEU A 334 -21.80 21.58 26.34
CA LEU A 334 -22.44 22.67 25.59
C LEU A 334 -23.55 23.34 26.41
N ILE A 335 -24.41 22.57 27.08
CA ILE A 335 -25.45 23.07 27.97
C ILE A 335 -24.84 23.91 29.10
N ALA A 336 -23.79 23.40 29.76
CA ALA A 336 -23.10 24.09 30.84
C ALA A 336 -22.50 25.43 30.36
N ARG A 337 -21.94 25.48 29.16
CA ARG A 337 -21.42 26.70 28.54
C ARG A 337 -22.50 27.74 28.29
N ASP A 338 -23.66 27.30 27.76
CA ASP A 338 -24.75 28.19 27.38
C ASP A 338 -25.59 28.62 28.60
N ALA A 339 -25.52 27.89 29.71
CA ALA A 339 -26.32 28.12 30.92
C ALA A 339 -26.15 29.53 31.51
N ALA A 340 -24.92 30.10 31.48
CA ALA A 340 -24.67 31.42 32.00
C ALA A 340 -25.41 32.54 31.25
N GLU A 341 -25.68 32.36 29.95
CA GLU A 341 -26.47 33.33 29.17
C GLU A 341 -27.98 33.08 29.37
N LEU A 342 -28.40 31.80 29.47
CA LEU A 342 -29.79 31.44 29.69
C LEU A 342 -30.29 31.86 31.06
N GLU A 343 -29.45 31.83 32.13
CA GLU A 343 -29.76 32.30 33.46
C GLU A 343 -30.21 33.76 33.50
N LYS A 344 -29.64 34.60 32.64
CA LYS A 344 -29.96 36.05 32.60
C LYS A 344 -31.35 36.34 32.04
N VAL A 345 -31.93 35.44 31.28
CA VAL A 345 -33.18 35.67 30.50
C VAL A 345 -34.31 34.73 30.88
N LEU A 346 -34.04 33.63 31.55
CA LEU A 346 -35.04 32.65 31.97
C LEU A 346 -35.32 32.78 33.47
N PRO A 347 -36.56 32.53 33.92
CA PRO A 347 -36.90 32.55 35.34
C PRO A 347 -36.27 31.32 36.06
N VAL A 348 -36.16 31.43 37.40
CA VAL A 348 -35.71 30.34 38.26
C VAL A 348 -36.72 29.18 38.17
N GLY A 349 -36.22 27.93 38.11
CA GLY A 349 -37.01 26.73 38.04
C GLY A 349 -37.41 26.33 36.61
N VAL A 350 -36.90 26.99 35.58
CA VAL A 350 -37.12 26.54 34.18
C VAL A 350 -36.51 25.17 33.95
N LYS A 351 -37.26 24.32 33.27
CA LYS A 351 -36.91 22.91 33.02
C LYS A 351 -36.11 22.74 31.75
N PHE A 352 -35.05 21.91 31.80
CA PHE A 352 -34.28 21.52 30.63
C PHE A 352 -34.56 20.03 30.35
N GLY A 353 -35.32 19.76 29.28
CA GLY A 353 -35.56 18.43 28.75
C GLY A 353 -34.35 17.97 27.93
N ILE A 354 -33.74 16.88 28.30
CA ILE A 354 -32.52 16.34 27.68
C ILE A 354 -32.77 14.88 27.30
N ASN A 355 -32.71 14.58 26.03
CA ASN A 355 -32.83 13.23 25.50
C ASN A 355 -31.63 12.36 25.89
N ILE A 356 -31.86 11.20 26.47
CA ILE A 356 -30.82 10.25 26.90
C ILE A 356 -30.99 8.93 26.13
N ALA A 357 -29.94 8.52 25.42
CA ALA A 357 -29.90 7.24 24.76
C ALA A 357 -29.72 6.06 25.73
N PRO A 358 -30.25 4.86 25.43
CA PRO A 358 -30.16 3.67 26.26
C PRO A 358 -28.71 3.31 26.65
N ASP A 359 -27.81 3.33 25.66
CA ASP A 359 -26.40 2.99 25.89
C ASP A 359 -25.73 3.92 26.91
N HIS A 360 -26.16 5.19 27.01
CA HIS A 360 -25.64 6.09 28.04
C HIS A 360 -26.28 5.80 29.40
N LEU A 361 -27.59 5.56 29.44
CA LEU A 361 -28.31 5.22 30.66
C LEU A 361 -27.71 3.98 31.36
N HIS A 362 -27.23 3.02 30.56
CA HIS A 362 -26.58 1.78 31.03
C HIS A 362 -25.06 1.91 31.28
N SER A 363 -24.47 3.05 30.95
CA SER A 363 -23.03 3.22 31.08
C SER A 363 -22.58 3.38 32.55
N GLU A 364 -21.41 2.88 32.88
CA GLU A 364 -20.80 3.05 34.20
C GLU A 364 -20.55 4.52 34.55
N SER A 365 -20.36 5.38 33.54
CA SER A 365 -20.10 6.82 33.71
C SER A 365 -21.36 7.63 33.97
N PHE A 366 -22.57 7.10 33.69
CA PHE A 366 -23.80 7.87 33.67
C PHE A 366 -24.05 8.72 34.94
N LYS A 367 -23.94 8.10 36.12
CA LYS A 367 -24.14 8.81 37.41
C LYS A 367 -23.12 9.96 37.59
N ALA A 368 -21.87 9.72 37.24
CA ALA A 368 -20.82 10.74 37.34
C ALA A 368 -21.05 11.87 36.32
N ASP A 369 -21.52 11.54 35.10
CA ASP A 369 -21.80 12.52 34.06
C ASP A 369 -22.98 13.42 34.45
N ILE A 370 -24.05 12.87 35.04
CA ILE A 370 -25.18 13.64 35.59
C ILE A 370 -24.73 14.54 36.73
N GLN A 371 -23.94 14.03 37.69
CA GLN A 371 -23.40 14.86 38.77
C GLN A 371 -22.53 15.99 38.28
N LYS A 372 -21.69 15.73 37.27
CA LYS A 372 -20.87 16.75 36.62
C LYS A 372 -21.75 17.82 35.96
N LEU A 373 -22.81 17.44 35.23
CA LEU A 373 -23.76 18.38 34.65
C LEU A 373 -24.40 19.25 35.73
N LEU A 374 -24.99 18.66 36.76
CA LEU A 374 -25.67 19.39 37.84
C LEU A 374 -24.75 20.38 38.55
N THR A 375 -23.49 20.00 38.78
CA THR A 375 -22.49 20.89 39.42
C THR A 375 -21.97 22.00 38.50
N SER A 376 -22.10 21.83 37.18
CA SER A 376 -21.68 22.84 36.19
C SER A 376 -22.75 23.89 35.87
N LEU A 377 -23.99 23.66 36.29
CA LEU A 377 -25.11 24.58 36.09
C LEU A 377 -25.21 25.62 37.25
N PRO A 378 -25.78 26.81 37.02
CA PRO A 378 -26.13 27.74 38.07
C PRO A 378 -27.00 27.08 39.15
N ALA A 379 -26.60 27.21 40.42
CA ALA A 379 -27.24 26.51 41.51
C ALA A 379 -28.74 26.85 41.64
N HIS A 380 -29.58 25.83 41.65
CA HIS A 380 -31.04 25.93 41.82
C HIS A 380 -31.76 26.81 40.77
N HIS A 381 -31.10 27.18 39.66
CA HIS A 381 -31.75 28.00 38.63
C HIS A 381 -32.52 27.15 37.62
N PHE A 382 -31.93 26.01 37.21
CA PHE A 382 -32.50 25.11 36.22
C PHE A 382 -32.91 23.79 36.84
N GLN A 383 -34.03 23.22 36.40
CA GLN A 383 -34.51 21.89 36.71
C GLN A 383 -34.19 20.96 35.53
N ILE A 384 -33.43 19.90 35.76
CA ILE A 384 -33.12 18.93 34.71
C ILE A 384 -34.24 17.89 34.62
N VAL A 385 -34.69 17.64 33.41
CA VAL A 385 -35.64 16.56 33.06
C VAL A 385 -34.97 15.67 32.04
N LEU A 386 -34.76 14.40 32.37
CA LEU A 386 -34.24 13.42 31.43
C LEU A 386 -35.38 12.78 30.65
N GLU A 387 -35.26 12.81 29.33
CA GLU A 387 -36.26 12.24 28.41
C GLU A 387 -35.74 10.88 27.95
N ILE A 388 -36.53 9.83 28.23
CA ILE A 388 -36.20 8.43 27.90
C ILE A 388 -37.33 7.85 27.06
N THR A 389 -36.99 7.07 26.05
CA THR A 389 -38.03 6.46 25.20
C THR A 389 -38.60 5.18 25.81
N GLU A 390 -39.80 4.79 25.40
CA GLU A 390 -40.43 3.54 25.82
C GLU A 390 -39.56 2.30 25.59
N ARG A 391 -38.74 2.31 24.53
CA ARG A 391 -37.89 1.19 24.12
C ARG A 391 -36.65 1.00 25.00
N ASP A 392 -36.33 2.01 25.80
CA ASP A 392 -35.06 2.12 26.49
C ASP A 392 -35.15 1.69 27.96
N MET A 393 -36.31 1.16 28.34
CA MET A 393 -36.54 0.75 29.72
C MET A 393 -35.64 -0.40 30.11
N LEU A 394 -34.89 -0.18 31.18
CA LEU A 394 -34.02 -1.10 31.88
C LEU A 394 -34.77 -2.34 32.38
N LYS A 395 -34.03 -3.36 32.80
CA LYS A 395 -34.57 -4.39 33.66
C LYS A 395 -35.17 -3.73 34.88
N GLU A 396 -36.36 -4.18 35.30
CA GLU A 396 -37.22 -3.51 36.30
C GLU A 396 -36.48 -3.07 37.57
N GLN A 397 -35.62 -3.92 38.12
CA GLN A 397 -34.87 -3.59 39.35
C GLN A 397 -33.80 -2.51 39.16
N GLU A 398 -33.11 -2.54 38.05
CA GLU A 398 -32.08 -1.57 37.71
C GLU A 398 -32.70 -0.19 37.44
N ALA A 399 -33.82 -0.13 36.72
CA ALA A 399 -34.55 1.09 36.46
C ALA A 399 -35.08 1.76 37.75
N THR A 400 -35.71 0.98 38.63
CA THR A 400 -36.24 1.50 39.92
C THR A 400 -35.14 2.14 40.77
N GLN A 401 -34.00 1.50 40.89
CA GLN A 401 -32.87 2.05 41.64
C GLN A 401 -32.27 3.29 40.99
N LEU A 402 -32.18 3.30 39.66
CA LEU A 402 -31.63 4.44 38.92
C LEU A 402 -32.55 5.66 39.01
N PHE A 403 -33.85 5.47 38.84
CA PHE A 403 -34.84 6.55 38.88
C PHE A 403 -34.95 7.14 40.29
N ALA A 404 -34.97 6.26 41.35
CA ALA A 404 -34.91 6.74 42.72
C ALA A 404 -33.64 7.56 43.01
N TRP A 405 -32.48 7.17 42.45
CA TRP A 405 -31.25 7.94 42.55
C TRP A 405 -31.36 9.28 41.83
N LEU A 406 -31.90 9.31 40.60
CA LEU A 406 -32.11 10.57 39.85
C LEU A 406 -32.97 11.55 40.64
N HIS A 407 -34.11 11.12 41.17
CA HIS A 407 -34.95 11.93 42.04
C HIS A 407 -34.21 12.43 43.29
N SER A 408 -33.36 11.58 43.88
CA SER A 408 -32.58 11.97 45.07
C SER A 408 -31.58 13.08 44.81
N VAL A 409 -31.13 13.23 43.55
CA VAL A 409 -30.22 14.34 43.13
C VAL A 409 -30.99 15.48 42.48
N GLY A 410 -32.33 15.48 42.49
CA GLY A 410 -33.18 16.55 42.00
C GLY A 410 -33.42 16.51 40.50
N VAL A 411 -33.26 15.37 39.82
CA VAL A 411 -33.52 15.21 38.40
C VAL A 411 -34.90 14.59 38.19
N GLU A 412 -35.73 15.17 37.36
CA GLU A 412 -37.05 14.69 36.94
C GLU A 412 -36.94 13.80 35.70
N ILE A 413 -37.95 12.95 35.44
CA ILE A 413 -37.91 11.95 34.38
C ILE A 413 -39.16 12.08 33.53
N ALA A 414 -38.99 12.21 32.21
CA ALA A 414 -40.04 12.19 31.21
C ALA A 414 -39.98 10.90 30.38
N ILE A 415 -41.12 10.29 30.15
CA ILE A 415 -41.26 9.27 29.11
C ILE A 415 -41.59 9.93 27.78
N ASP A 416 -40.79 9.63 26.77
CA ASP A 416 -40.90 10.19 25.42
C ASP A 416 -41.50 9.19 24.43
N ASP A 417 -42.01 9.70 23.29
CA ASP A 417 -42.60 8.92 22.20
C ASP A 417 -43.76 7.96 22.63
N PHE A 418 -44.49 8.28 23.69
CA PHE A 418 -45.51 7.41 24.22
C PHE A 418 -46.61 7.11 23.18
N GLY A 419 -46.83 5.80 22.95
CA GLY A 419 -47.87 5.28 22.06
C GLY A 419 -47.42 4.90 20.65
N THR A 420 -46.13 5.00 20.37
CA THR A 420 -45.59 4.67 19.02
C THR A 420 -45.20 3.18 18.86
N GLY A 421 -45.24 2.35 19.92
CA GLY A 421 -44.72 1.01 19.72
C GLY A 421 -45.16 -0.11 20.64
N HIS A 422 -44.82 -0.22 21.88
CA HIS A 422 -44.95 -1.45 22.66
C HIS A 422 -45.41 -1.15 24.09
N SER A 423 -46.49 -1.79 24.54
CA SER A 423 -46.92 -2.06 25.92
C SER A 423 -46.30 -1.25 27.09
N ALA A 424 -46.07 0.06 26.92
CA ALA A 424 -45.54 0.96 27.93
C ALA A 424 -46.37 1.07 29.18
N LEU A 425 -47.67 0.72 29.11
CA LEU A 425 -48.62 0.84 30.21
C LEU A 425 -48.14 0.15 31.51
N ILE A 426 -47.49 -0.99 31.40
CA ILE A 426 -47.00 -1.71 32.56
C ILE A 426 -45.85 -0.98 33.28
N TYR A 427 -45.06 -0.21 32.50
CA TYR A 427 -43.92 0.53 33.06
C TYR A 427 -44.37 1.85 33.71
N LEU A 428 -45.42 2.48 33.20
CA LEU A 428 -46.03 3.66 33.79
C LEU A 428 -46.59 3.40 35.19
N GLU A 429 -47.10 2.19 35.44
CA GLU A 429 -47.58 1.79 36.77
C GLU A 429 -46.46 1.47 37.75
N ARG A 430 -45.30 1.02 37.26
CA ARG A 430 -44.20 0.50 38.08
C ARG A 430 -43.16 1.54 38.42
N PHE A 431 -42.96 2.52 37.59
CA PHE A 431 -41.94 3.55 37.78
C PHE A 431 -42.55 4.88 38.16
N THR A 432 -41.85 5.58 39.05
CA THR A 432 -42.18 6.98 39.34
C THR A 432 -41.64 7.85 38.21
N LEU A 433 -42.52 8.32 37.35
CA LEU A 433 -42.21 9.21 36.25
C LEU A 433 -42.93 10.53 36.45
N ASP A 434 -42.30 11.66 36.08
CA ASP A 434 -42.83 12.98 36.34
C ASP A 434 -43.62 13.51 35.13
N TYR A 435 -43.20 13.17 33.93
CA TYR A 435 -43.83 13.67 32.70
C TYR A 435 -44.13 12.54 31.73
N LEU A 436 -45.25 12.75 30.99
CA LEU A 436 -45.61 11.97 29.83
C LEU A 436 -45.62 12.90 28.61
N LYS A 437 -44.72 12.67 27.65
CA LYS A 437 -44.68 13.40 26.38
C LYS A 437 -45.59 12.70 25.36
N ILE A 438 -46.50 13.44 24.79
CA ILE A 438 -47.50 12.97 23.85
C ILE A 438 -46.96 13.25 22.44
N ASP A 439 -46.67 12.18 21.71
CA ASP A 439 -46.09 12.26 20.36
C ASP A 439 -47.01 13.06 19.39
N ARG A 440 -46.37 13.78 18.46
CA ARG A 440 -47.03 14.59 17.43
C ARG A 440 -48.07 13.83 16.60
N GLY A 441 -47.94 12.50 16.45
CA GLY A 441 -48.88 11.66 15.73
C GLY A 441 -50.30 11.75 16.32
N PHE A 442 -50.40 11.85 17.65
CA PHE A 442 -51.69 12.07 18.31
C PHE A 442 -52.19 13.51 18.15
N ILE A 443 -51.29 14.48 18.19
CA ILE A 443 -51.63 15.90 18.09
C ILE A 443 -52.10 16.25 16.68
N ASN A 444 -51.49 15.68 15.65
CA ASN A 444 -51.89 15.87 14.26
C ASN A 444 -53.31 15.32 13.95
N ALA A 445 -53.80 14.43 14.76
CA ALA A 445 -55.14 13.87 14.61
C ALA A 445 -56.25 14.74 15.23
N ILE A 446 -55.88 15.78 16.00
CA ILE A 446 -56.83 16.73 16.59
C ILE A 446 -57.55 17.49 15.47
N GLY A 447 -58.91 17.48 15.50
CA GLY A 447 -59.74 18.13 14.48
C GLY A 447 -60.00 17.29 13.23
N THR A 448 -59.46 16.07 13.17
CA THR A 448 -59.78 15.09 12.12
C THR A 448 -60.80 14.07 12.65
N GLU A 449 -61.66 13.50 11.80
CA GLU A 449 -62.61 12.43 12.19
C GLU A 449 -61.95 11.07 12.39
N THR A 450 -60.73 11.03 12.91
CA THR A 450 -59.94 9.80 13.07
C THR A 450 -60.12 9.19 14.46
N ILE A 451 -59.90 7.87 14.58
CA ILE A 451 -60.01 7.06 15.81
C ILE A 451 -59.02 7.47 16.91
N THR A 452 -58.04 8.32 16.61
CA THR A 452 -56.96 8.74 17.51
C THR A 452 -57.40 9.70 18.64
N SER A 453 -58.50 10.43 18.49
CA SER A 453 -59.00 11.33 19.54
C SER A 453 -59.44 10.59 20.82
N PRO A 454 -60.18 9.47 20.75
CA PRO A 454 -60.51 8.66 21.94
C PRO A 454 -59.28 8.05 22.63
N VAL A 455 -58.24 7.69 21.87
CA VAL A 455 -56.97 7.17 22.43
C VAL A 455 -56.24 8.25 23.20
N LEU A 456 -56.18 9.47 22.66
CA LEU A 456 -55.58 10.62 23.33
C LEU A 456 -56.28 10.95 24.65
N ASP A 457 -57.64 10.95 24.68
CA ASP A 457 -58.40 11.16 25.90
C ASP A 457 -58.13 10.06 26.96
N ALA A 458 -57.95 8.82 26.52
CA ALA A 458 -57.54 7.71 27.41
C ALA A 458 -56.14 7.93 27.98
N VAL A 459 -55.16 8.36 27.17
CA VAL A 459 -53.78 8.68 27.58
C VAL A 459 -53.77 9.81 28.61
N LEU A 460 -54.53 10.89 28.39
CA LEU A 460 -54.65 12.01 29.33
C LEU A 460 -55.25 11.55 30.67
N THR A 461 -56.28 10.70 30.62
CA THR A 461 -56.91 10.13 31.79
C THR A 461 -55.92 9.27 32.58
N LEU A 462 -55.12 8.46 31.91
CA LEU A 462 -54.10 7.62 32.51
C LEU A 462 -53.02 8.47 33.20
N ALA A 463 -52.44 9.47 32.48
CA ALA A 463 -51.46 10.38 33.04
C ALA A 463 -51.95 11.04 34.34
N LYS A 464 -53.19 11.53 34.30
CA LYS A 464 -53.82 12.12 35.50
C LYS A 464 -53.97 11.14 36.68
N ARG A 465 -54.33 9.88 36.42
CA ARG A 465 -54.40 8.84 37.45
C ARG A 465 -53.09 8.47 38.07
N LEU A 466 -52.02 8.55 37.26
CA LEU A 466 -50.66 8.26 37.69
C LEU A 466 -49.92 9.50 38.27
N ASN A 467 -50.62 10.64 38.41
CA ASN A 467 -50.08 11.95 38.83
C ASN A 467 -48.89 12.43 37.99
N MET A 468 -48.89 12.10 36.69
CA MET A 468 -47.90 12.58 35.73
C MET A 468 -48.38 13.88 35.08
N LEU A 469 -47.45 14.81 34.87
CA LEU A 469 -47.70 15.99 34.03
C LEU A 469 -47.60 15.62 32.56
N THR A 470 -48.37 16.29 31.71
CA THR A 470 -48.38 16.00 30.28
C THR A 470 -47.73 17.10 29.46
N VAL A 471 -46.95 16.72 28.46
CA VAL A 471 -46.33 17.61 27.48
C VAL A 471 -46.80 17.20 26.07
N ALA A 472 -47.51 18.06 25.36
CA ALA A 472 -47.91 17.80 23.99
C ALA A 472 -46.87 18.30 23.00
N GLU A 473 -46.44 17.42 22.08
CA GLU A 473 -45.44 17.73 21.09
C GLU A 473 -46.04 17.98 19.68
N GLY A 474 -45.33 18.78 18.89
CA GLY A 474 -45.74 19.05 17.49
C GLY A 474 -47.00 19.86 17.36
N VAL A 475 -47.28 20.78 18.27
CA VAL A 475 -48.40 21.72 18.16
C VAL A 475 -48.06 22.72 17.07
N GLU A 476 -48.87 22.69 15.99
CA GLU A 476 -48.66 23.52 14.78
C GLU A 476 -49.75 24.55 14.56
N THR A 477 -50.94 24.38 15.19
CA THR A 477 -52.06 25.29 15.00
C THR A 477 -52.66 25.78 16.32
N PRO A 478 -53.29 26.98 16.32
CA PRO A 478 -53.99 27.49 17.50
C PRO A 478 -55.19 26.61 17.92
N GLU A 479 -55.81 25.92 16.99
CA GLU A 479 -56.94 24.98 17.28
C GLU A 479 -56.44 23.80 18.11
N GLN A 480 -55.27 23.23 17.74
CA GLN A 480 -54.61 22.17 18.52
C GLN A 480 -54.29 22.66 19.93
N ALA A 481 -53.68 23.83 20.05
CA ALA A 481 -53.34 24.44 21.33
C ALA A 481 -54.58 24.64 22.25
N ARG A 482 -55.68 25.16 21.68
CA ARG A 482 -56.92 25.35 22.39
C ARG A 482 -57.51 24.03 22.86
N TRP A 483 -57.57 23.03 21.98
CA TRP A 483 -58.11 21.70 22.28
C TRP A 483 -57.34 21.04 23.44
N LEU A 484 -55.99 21.13 23.44
CA LEU A 484 -55.11 20.63 24.50
C LEU A 484 -55.34 21.35 25.83
N SER A 485 -55.45 22.67 25.80
CA SER A 485 -55.73 23.50 26.97
C SER A 485 -57.08 23.15 27.63
N GLU A 486 -58.16 22.97 26.81
CA GLU A 486 -59.50 22.60 27.29
C GLU A 486 -59.51 21.23 27.97
N ARG A 487 -58.62 20.31 27.59
CA ARG A 487 -58.48 18.97 28.18
C ARG A 487 -57.49 18.84 29.32
N GLY A 488 -56.92 19.98 29.71
CA GLY A 488 -56.05 20.06 30.88
C GLY A 488 -54.63 19.47 30.66
N VAL A 489 -54.16 19.46 29.42
CA VAL A 489 -52.72 19.21 29.13
C VAL A 489 -51.91 20.30 29.79
N ASN A 490 -50.83 19.93 30.49
CA ASN A 490 -50.06 20.88 31.30
C ASN A 490 -49.13 21.76 30.45
N PHE A 491 -48.42 21.15 29.54
CA PHE A 491 -47.41 21.84 28.73
C PHE A 491 -47.57 21.47 27.26
N MET A 492 -47.07 22.35 26.40
CA MET A 492 -47.04 22.10 24.96
C MET A 492 -45.82 22.70 24.32
N GLN A 493 -45.35 22.04 23.24
CA GLN A 493 -44.28 22.53 22.36
C GLN A 493 -44.65 22.25 20.89
N GLY A 494 -44.12 23.06 19.99
CA GLY A 494 -44.33 22.88 18.55
C GLY A 494 -44.05 24.13 17.75
N TYR A 495 -44.23 24.01 16.44
CA TYR A 495 -43.89 25.11 15.51
C TYR A 495 -44.86 26.27 15.58
N TRP A 496 -46.04 26.08 16.14
CA TRP A 496 -46.92 27.18 16.46
C TRP A 496 -46.31 28.15 17.51
N ILE A 497 -45.51 27.63 18.44
CA ILE A 497 -44.82 28.42 19.46
C ILE A 497 -43.47 28.90 18.89
N SER A 498 -42.57 27.99 18.58
CA SER A 498 -41.30 28.26 17.96
C SER A 498 -40.65 26.97 17.41
N ARG A 499 -39.91 27.12 16.34
CA ARG A 499 -38.94 26.06 15.94
C ARG A 499 -37.78 26.03 16.92
N PRO A 500 -37.01 24.94 16.99
CA PRO A 500 -35.74 24.93 17.71
C PRO A 500 -34.81 26.04 17.23
N LEU A 501 -34.28 26.85 18.13
CA LEU A 501 -33.45 28.03 17.86
C LEU A 501 -32.05 27.87 18.49
N PRO A 502 -30.95 28.21 17.80
CA PRO A 502 -29.66 28.40 18.43
C PRO A 502 -29.72 29.43 19.57
N LEU A 503 -28.79 29.38 20.52
CA LEU A 503 -28.80 30.23 21.73
C LEU A 503 -29.09 31.71 21.47
N ASP A 504 -28.34 32.33 20.55
CA ASP A 504 -28.51 33.76 20.27
C ASP A 504 -29.88 34.13 19.71
N ASP A 505 -30.43 33.26 18.86
CA ASP A 505 -31.74 33.41 18.26
C ASP A 505 -32.83 33.18 19.30
N PHE A 506 -32.65 32.20 20.19
CA PHE A 506 -33.56 31.91 21.28
C PHE A 506 -33.62 33.07 22.28
N VAL A 507 -32.48 33.62 22.70
CA VAL A 507 -32.41 34.81 23.56
C VAL A 507 -33.11 36.04 22.92
N ARG A 508 -32.93 36.22 21.62
CA ARG A 508 -33.66 37.28 20.86
C ARG A 508 -35.16 37.04 20.78
N TRP A 509 -35.56 35.78 20.63
CA TRP A 509 -36.97 35.37 20.58
C TRP A 509 -37.66 35.65 21.93
N LEU A 510 -37.04 35.31 23.07
CA LEU A 510 -37.58 35.56 24.41
C LEU A 510 -37.78 37.07 24.72
N LYS A 511 -36.99 37.95 24.14
CA LYS A 511 -37.09 39.41 24.34
C LYS A 511 -38.24 40.03 23.53
N LYS A 512 -38.79 39.34 22.55
CA LYS A 512 -39.98 39.79 21.80
C LYS A 512 -41.22 39.46 22.60
N PRO A 513 -42.19 40.40 22.72
CA PRO A 513 -43.47 40.07 23.35
C PRO A 513 -44.15 38.96 22.56
N TYR A 514 -44.15 37.76 23.15
CA TYR A 514 -44.90 36.60 22.61
C TYR A 514 -46.38 36.83 22.95
N THR A 515 -47.16 37.26 21.98
CA THR A 515 -48.63 37.33 22.07
C THR A 515 -49.16 36.24 21.16
N PRO A 516 -49.47 35.06 21.68
CA PRO A 516 -50.13 34.03 20.88
C PRO A 516 -51.51 34.55 20.47
N GLN A 517 -51.80 34.50 19.18
CA GLN A 517 -53.15 34.72 18.70
C GLN A 517 -53.89 33.39 18.78
N TRP A 518 -54.85 33.33 19.66
CA TRP A 518 -55.80 32.23 19.76
C TRP A 518 -56.79 32.21 18.58
#